data_2c4aaf40a7a56a24c44f9e58baec865d
#
_entry.id   2c4aaf40a7a56a24c44f9e58baec865d
#
_cell.length_a   1.000
_cell.length_b   1.000
_cell.length_c   1.000
_cell.angle_alpha   90.00
_cell.angle_beta   90.00
_cell.angle_gamma   90.00
#
_symmetry.space_group_name_H-M   'P 1'
#
loop_
_entity.id
_entity.type
_entity.pdbx_description
1 polymer ?
#
loop_
_entity_poly.entity_id
_entity_poly.type
_entity_poly.pdbx_seq_one_letter_code
_entity_poly.pdbx_strand_id
1 'polypeptide(L)'
;MKFNCDVIRDLLPLYQDGVCSESSALAVEEHLAECKACSDYLSSLRSGEEIENKFTAEREDAISSQAKFFRRRSAVVGTVFAGVFMLPVLICLIVGLAGGGLSWVLIVLAAMLIPASLVAVPLLAPENKALWTLGSFAVSLTLLLGVCSVLSGGSWFFIAAPAVLFGLSVAFAPAAVRAKPVAAVLKNHKGLAVMALDTGLFLLMMLCIGLVNGLGAGYYSLAAAISLPILLWVWGLFLIVRYLKASRLLKTAAALGMTGIIMTVCGALFHIGDYSSLLYIETMGRRFEFSSFTLMAVTSLIVGAVCGLIGALTAKNRRKK
;
A
#
# COMPACT_ATOMS: atom_id res chain seq x y z
N MET A 1 59.80 33.49 -2.47
CA MET A 1 59.94 32.01 -2.65
C MET A 1 59.24 31.68 -3.96
N LYS A 2 59.92 31.13 -4.95
CA LYS A 2 59.26 30.69 -6.21
C LYS A 2 58.61 29.35 -5.98
N PHE A 3 57.30 29.35 -5.94
CA PHE A 3 56.50 28.11 -5.84
C PHE A 3 56.59 27.32 -7.14
N ASN A 4 56.64 25.98 -7.04
CA ASN A 4 56.61 25.10 -8.18
C ASN A 4 55.20 25.13 -8.86
N CYS A 5 55.14 24.95 -10.19
CA CYS A 5 53.87 24.93 -10.92
C CYS A 5 52.87 23.89 -10.39
N ASP A 6 53.36 22.75 -9.88
CA ASP A 6 52.46 21.72 -9.32
C ASP A 6 51.72 22.22 -8.08
N VAL A 7 52.39 22.94 -7.17
CA VAL A 7 51.76 23.54 -5.97
C VAL A 7 50.76 24.61 -6.37
N ILE A 8 51.09 25.43 -7.36
CA ILE A 8 50.17 26.48 -7.84
C ILE A 8 48.96 25.86 -8.51
N ARG A 9 49.09 24.79 -9.32
CA ARG A 9 47.95 24.10 -9.94
C ARG A 9 46.97 23.53 -8.89
N ASP A 10 47.49 23.01 -7.77
CA ASP A 10 46.63 22.51 -6.68
C ASP A 10 45.88 23.65 -5.98
N LEU A 11 46.42 24.89 -5.99
CA LEU A 11 45.78 26.06 -5.39
C LEU A 11 44.81 26.78 -6.34
N LEU A 12 44.94 26.59 -7.67
CA LEU A 12 44.14 27.32 -8.66
C LEU A 12 42.63 27.10 -8.52
N PRO A 13 42.10 25.91 -8.23
CA PRO A 13 40.67 25.73 -7.96
C PRO A 13 40.21 26.52 -6.73
N LEU A 14 40.97 26.47 -5.63
CA LEU A 14 40.68 27.19 -4.39
C LEU A 14 40.76 28.72 -4.58
N TYR A 15 41.67 29.17 -5.42
CA TYR A 15 41.81 30.59 -5.79
C TYR A 15 40.60 31.04 -6.61
N GLN A 16 40.15 30.24 -7.55
CA GLN A 16 38.98 30.52 -8.36
C GLN A 16 37.69 30.63 -7.52
N ASP A 17 37.54 29.73 -6.54
CA ASP A 17 36.39 29.71 -5.61
C ASP A 17 36.46 30.82 -4.54
N GLY A 18 37.55 31.58 -4.49
CA GLY A 18 37.76 32.66 -3.52
C GLY A 18 37.95 32.20 -2.07
N VAL A 19 38.28 30.90 -1.86
CA VAL A 19 38.49 30.31 -0.51
C VAL A 19 39.94 30.23 -0.08
N CYS A 20 40.87 30.75 -0.87
CA CYS A 20 42.27 30.87 -0.54
C CYS A 20 42.51 31.89 0.60
N SER A 21 43.52 31.63 1.46
CA SER A 21 44.03 32.64 2.36
C SER A 21 44.71 33.79 1.58
N GLU A 22 44.70 35.00 2.14
CA GLU A 22 45.29 36.18 1.43
C GLU A 22 46.74 35.93 1.02
N SER A 23 47.56 35.27 1.85
CA SER A 23 48.94 34.93 1.53
C SER A 23 49.06 33.94 0.38
N SER A 24 48.14 32.97 0.27
CA SER A 24 48.11 31.99 -0.81
C SER A 24 47.62 32.62 -2.11
N ALA A 25 46.65 33.53 -2.06
CA ALA A 25 46.12 34.25 -3.22
C ALA A 25 47.23 35.14 -3.82
N LEU A 26 47.95 35.89 -3.03
CA LEU A 26 49.10 36.71 -3.50
C LEU A 26 50.17 35.86 -4.18
N ALA A 27 50.50 34.70 -3.61
CA ALA A 27 51.49 33.79 -4.16
C ALA A 27 51.01 33.18 -5.52
N VAL A 28 49.73 32.91 -5.69
CA VAL A 28 49.13 32.49 -6.96
C VAL A 28 49.15 33.61 -7.99
N GLU A 29 48.79 34.82 -7.61
CA GLU A 29 48.81 36.02 -8.49
C GLU A 29 50.21 36.34 -9.01
N GLU A 30 51.25 36.31 -8.10
CA GLU A 30 52.63 36.54 -8.49
C GLU A 30 53.12 35.47 -9.51
N HIS A 31 52.77 34.19 -9.28
CA HIS A 31 53.13 33.12 -10.20
C HIS A 31 52.43 33.21 -11.54
N LEU A 32 51.11 33.55 -11.54
CA LEU A 32 50.32 33.67 -12.78
C LEU A 32 50.83 34.80 -13.68
N ALA A 33 51.43 35.87 -13.12
CA ALA A 33 52.05 36.93 -13.85
C ALA A 33 53.31 36.46 -14.64
N GLU A 34 54.05 35.48 -14.10
CA GLU A 34 55.27 34.98 -14.71
C GLU A 34 55.06 33.68 -15.53
N CYS A 35 54.03 32.86 -15.22
CA CYS A 35 53.84 31.51 -15.79
C CYS A 35 52.60 31.42 -16.68
N LYS A 36 52.83 31.45 -18.01
CA LYS A 36 51.75 31.34 -19.00
C LYS A 36 50.98 30.01 -18.93
N ALA A 37 51.67 28.88 -18.65
CA ALA A 37 51.04 27.56 -18.55
C ALA A 37 50.02 27.45 -17.42
N CYS A 38 50.26 28.09 -16.25
CA CYS A 38 49.30 28.13 -15.14
C CYS A 38 48.16 29.14 -15.41
N SER A 39 48.44 30.22 -16.13
CA SER A 39 47.41 31.19 -16.57
C SER A 39 46.46 30.53 -17.58
N ASP A 40 46.97 29.78 -18.55
CA ASP A 40 46.16 29.03 -19.54
C ASP A 40 45.30 27.96 -18.83
N TYR A 41 45.86 27.27 -17.82
CA TYR A 41 45.12 26.31 -17.04
C TYR A 41 44.00 26.96 -16.22
N LEU A 42 44.21 28.11 -15.58
CA LEU A 42 43.15 28.87 -14.89
C LEU A 42 42.04 29.28 -15.85
N SER A 43 42.39 29.72 -17.08
CA SER A 43 41.39 30.08 -18.09
C SER A 43 40.53 28.88 -18.52
N SER A 44 41.14 27.71 -18.61
CA SER A 44 40.42 26.45 -18.92
C SER A 44 39.47 26.03 -17.75
N LEU A 45 39.86 26.22 -16.52
CA LEU A 45 38.99 25.99 -15.37
C LEU A 45 37.77 26.92 -15.38
N ARG A 46 37.97 28.22 -15.63
CA ARG A 46 36.89 29.21 -15.75
C ARG A 46 35.92 28.91 -16.89
N SER A 47 36.44 28.49 -18.05
CA SER A 47 35.57 28.09 -19.17
C SER A 47 34.75 26.82 -18.86
N GLY A 48 35.32 25.85 -18.11
CA GLY A 48 34.59 24.67 -17.66
C GLY A 48 33.44 25.01 -16.73
N GLU A 49 33.65 25.90 -15.77
CA GLU A 49 32.61 26.36 -14.83
C GLU A 49 31.51 27.14 -15.55
N GLU A 50 31.87 27.97 -16.52
CA GLU A 50 30.87 28.72 -17.32
C GLU A 50 29.99 27.80 -18.16
N ILE A 51 30.56 26.72 -18.69
CA ILE A 51 29.81 25.69 -19.41
C ILE A 51 28.88 24.93 -18.44
N GLU A 52 29.36 24.54 -17.26
CA GLU A 52 28.56 23.84 -16.25
C GLU A 52 27.39 24.72 -15.73
N ASN A 53 27.64 26.01 -15.51
CA ASN A 53 26.61 26.96 -15.13
C ASN A 53 25.55 27.14 -16.22
N LYS A 54 25.92 27.13 -17.50
CA LYS A 54 24.97 27.16 -18.62
C LYS A 54 24.11 25.90 -18.66
N PHE A 55 24.72 24.72 -18.49
CA PHE A 55 23.97 23.45 -18.45
C PHE A 55 23.02 23.37 -17.24
N THR A 56 23.43 23.87 -16.08
CA THR A 56 22.55 23.90 -14.90
C THR A 56 21.38 24.85 -15.10
N ALA A 57 21.61 26.05 -15.68
CA ALA A 57 20.54 27.00 -15.99
C ALA A 57 19.57 26.44 -17.06
N GLU A 58 20.06 25.83 -18.13
CA GLU A 58 19.21 25.17 -19.14
C GLU A 58 18.40 24.02 -18.56
N ARG A 59 18.99 23.23 -17.64
CA ARG A 59 18.30 22.15 -16.94
C ARG A 59 17.19 22.69 -16.04
N GLU A 60 17.44 23.75 -15.29
CA GLU A 60 16.43 24.40 -14.44
C GLU A 60 15.29 25.01 -15.28
N ASP A 61 15.61 25.63 -16.40
CA ASP A 61 14.62 26.18 -17.33
C ASP A 61 13.78 25.06 -17.98
N ALA A 62 14.39 23.96 -18.37
CA ALA A 62 13.69 22.79 -18.90
C ALA A 62 12.75 22.18 -17.85
N ILE A 63 13.21 22.02 -16.60
CA ILE A 63 12.39 21.51 -15.49
C ILE A 63 11.23 22.48 -15.19
N SER A 64 11.50 23.79 -15.15
CA SER A 64 10.47 24.79 -14.87
C SER A 64 9.41 24.88 -15.98
N SER A 65 9.82 24.78 -17.22
CA SER A 65 8.92 24.78 -18.39
C SER A 65 8.06 23.52 -18.44
N GLN A 66 8.61 22.34 -18.14
CA GLN A 66 7.85 21.12 -17.98
C GLN A 66 6.86 21.22 -16.82
N ALA A 67 7.26 21.74 -15.67
CA ALA A 67 6.38 21.96 -14.53
C ALA A 67 5.21 22.90 -14.88
N LYS A 68 5.47 23.99 -15.59
CA LYS A 68 4.44 24.93 -16.09
C LYS A 68 3.46 24.25 -17.07
N PHE A 69 3.98 23.42 -17.97
CA PHE A 69 3.17 22.68 -18.94
C PHE A 69 2.27 21.64 -18.25
N PHE A 70 2.81 20.86 -17.29
CA PHE A 70 2.01 19.93 -16.50
C PHE A 70 0.96 20.63 -15.64
N ARG A 71 1.31 21.79 -15.04
CA ARG A 71 0.37 22.60 -14.25
C ARG A 71 -0.76 23.16 -15.10
N ARG A 72 -0.49 23.61 -16.31
CA ARG A 72 -1.52 24.07 -17.26
C ARG A 72 -2.44 22.94 -17.70
N ARG A 73 -1.89 21.77 -18.06
CA ARG A 73 -2.69 20.62 -18.43
C ARG A 73 -3.56 20.12 -17.28
N SER A 74 -3.02 20.02 -16.07
CA SER A 74 -3.80 19.61 -14.90
C SER A 74 -4.89 20.62 -14.55
N ALA A 75 -4.66 21.92 -14.74
CA ALA A 75 -5.68 22.96 -14.55
C ALA A 75 -6.82 22.82 -15.58
N VAL A 76 -6.51 22.63 -16.87
CA VAL A 76 -7.52 22.42 -17.92
C VAL A 76 -8.32 21.15 -17.67
N VAL A 77 -7.66 20.04 -17.37
CA VAL A 77 -8.31 18.78 -17.02
C VAL A 77 -9.20 18.98 -15.79
N GLY A 78 -8.70 19.65 -14.74
CA GLY A 78 -9.47 19.95 -13.54
C GLY A 78 -10.71 20.80 -13.81
N THR A 79 -10.60 21.83 -14.68
CA THR A 79 -11.72 22.69 -15.06
C THR A 79 -12.79 21.93 -15.85
N VAL A 80 -12.38 21.10 -16.82
CA VAL A 80 -13.29 20.27 -17.60
C VAL A 80 -14.02 19.28 -16.69
N PHE A 81 -13.30 18.60 -15.79
CA PHE A 81 -13.92 17.70 -14.82
C PHE A 81 -14.87 18.44 -13.88
N ALA A 82 -14.48 19.61 -13.35
CA ALA A 82 -15.37 20.41 -12.52
C ALA A 82 -16.67 20.76 -13.25
N GLY A 83 -16.58 21.17 -14.52
CA GLY A 83 -17.77 21.44 -15.36
C GLY A 83 -18.65 20.21 -15.57
N VAL A 84 -18.06 19.06 -15.89
CA VAL A 84 -18.77 17.79 -16.07
C VAL A 84 -19.48 17.33 -14.78
N PHE A 85 -18.85 17.55 -13.59
CA PHE A 85 -19.47 17.19 -12.30
C PHE A 85 -20.51 18.20 -11.82
N MET A 86 -20.30 19.51 -12.14
CA MET A 86 -21.28 20.54 -11.74
C MET A 86 -22.60 20.41 -12.50
N LEU A 87 -22.59 19.97 -13.76
CA LEU A 87 -23.81 19.86 -14.58
C LEU A 87 -24.86 18.91 -13.98
N PRO A 88 -24.55 17.65 -13.61
CA PRO A 88 -25.51 16.76 -12.95
C PRO A 88 -26.00 17.29 -11.61
N VAL A 89 -25.12 17.91 -10.82
CA VAL A 89 -25.49 18.50 -9.54
C VAL A 89 -26.50 19.64 -9.73
N LEU A 90 -26.26 20.51 -10.72
CA LEU A 90 -27.16 21.62 -11.02
C LEU A 90 -28.53 21.12 -11.53
N ILE A 91 -28.55 20.14 -12.40
CA ILE A 91 -29.78 19.51 -12.89
C ILE A 91 -30.57 18.89 -11.71
N CYS A 92 -29.89 18.13 -10.86
CA CYS A 92 -30.52 17.51 -9.70
C CYS A 92 -31.04 18.54 -8.70
N LEU A 93 -30.34 19.65 -8.52
CA LEU A 93 -30.78 20.76 -7.65
C LEU A 93 -32.05 21.42 -8.21
N ILE A 94 -32.09 21.72 -9.53
CA ILE A 94 -33.26 22.32 -10.16
C ILE A 94 -34.48 21.38 -10.08
N VAL A 95 -34.29 20.10 -10.38
CA VAL A 95 -35.37 19.11 -10.29
C VAL A 95 -35.83 18.88 -8.84
N GLY A 96 -34.90 18.88 -7.87
CA GLY A 96 -35.21 18.76 -6.45
C GLY A 96 -36.02 19.95 -5.94
N LEU A 97 -35.66 21.18 -6.35
CA LEU A 97 -36.42 22.39 -5.98
C LEU A 97 -37.81 22.43 -6.63
N ALA A 98 -37.90 22.02 -7.92
CA ALA A 98 -39.18 21.97 -8.64
C ALA A 98 -40.13 20.86 -8.12
N GLY A 99 -39.54 19.71 -7.69
CA GLY A 99 -40.29 18.55 -7.20
C GLY A 99 -40.63 18.57 -5.69
N GLY A 100 -40.20 19.61 -4.96
CA GLY A 100 -40.53 19.77 -3.52
C GLY A 100 -39.82 18.82 -2.56
N GLY A 101 -38.74 18.11 -3.01
CA GLY A 101 -37.99 17.20 -2.17
C GLY A 101 -36.49 17.27 -2.42
N LEU A 102 -35.72 17.78 -1.45
CA LEU A 102 -34.25 17.94 -1.54
C LEU A 102 -33.45 16.76 -0.96
N SER A 103 -34.15 15.81 -0.29
CA SER A 103 -33.48 14.71 0.42
C SER A 103 -32.62 13.81 -0.51
N TRP A 104 -33.11 13.48 -1.70
CA TRP A 104 -32.38 12.67 -2.67
C TRP A 104 -31.19 13.40 -3.32
N VAL A 105 -31.22 14.76 -3.35
CA VAL A 105 -30.09 15.58 -3.83
C VAL A 105 -28.85 15.37 -2.97
N LEU A 106 -29.02 15.14 -1.67
CA LEU A 106 -27.90 14.82 -0.77
C LEU A 106 -27.20 13.52 -1.16
N ILE A 107 -27.95 12.52 -1.63
CA ILE A 107 -27.36 11.25 -2.13
C ILE A 107 -26.51 11.53 -3.36
N VAL A 108 -27.03 12.34 -4.30
CA VAL A 108 -26.29 12.69 -5.52
C VAL A 108 -25.01 13.47 -5.19
N LEU A 109 -25.09 14.44 -4.29
CA LEU A 109 -23.91 15.20 -3.83
C LEU A 109 -22.87 14.29 -3.18
N ALA A 110 -23.29 13.39 -2.29
CA ALA A 110 -22.39 12.41 -1.68
C ALA A 110 -21.81 11.45 -2.72
N ALA A 111 -22.58 11.00 -3.71
CA ALA A 111 -22.12 10.13 -4.78
C ALA A 111 -21.09 10.83 -5.69
N MET A 112 -21.25 12.13 -5.94
CA MET A 112 -20.29 12.92 -6.74
C MET A 112 -18.94 13.11 -6.06
N LEU A 113 -18.85 12.97 -4.74
CA LEU A 113 -17.57 13.00 -4.02
C LEU A 113 -16.67 11.82 -4.38
N ILE A 114 -17.23 10.66 -4.77
CA ILE A 114 -16.46 9.47 -5.11
C ILE A 114 -15.60 9.70 -6.35
N PRO A 115 -16.15 10.01 -7.54
CA PRO A 115 -15.34 10.30 -8.71
C PRO A 115 -14.49 11.57 -8.53
N ALA A 116 -14.98 12.56 -7.78
CA ALA A 116 -14.19 13.75 -7.44
C ALA A 116 -12.93 13.38 -6.64
N SER A 117 -13.03 12.47 -5.67
CA SER A 117 -11.88 12.00 -4.89
C SER A 117 -10.85 11.25 -5.75
N LEU A 118 -11.31 10.48 -6.74
CA LEU A 118 -10.43 9.72 -7.63
C LEU A 118 -9.71 10.59 -8.65
N VAL A 119 -10.29 11.72 -9.03
CA VAL A 119 -9.72 12.62 -10.05
C VAL A 119 -9.03 13.83 -9.43
N ALA A 120 -9.70 14.55 -8.54
CA ALA A 120 -9.17 15.79 -7.99
C ALA A 120 -8.00 15.56 -7.02
N VAL A 121 -8.08 14.54 -6.15
CA VAL A 121 -7.06 14.31 -5.14
C VAL A 121 -5.69 13.97 -5.75
N PRO A 122 -5.53 13.06 -6.73
CA PRO A 122 -4.22 12.78 -7.33
C PRO A 122 -3.65 13.96 -8.14
N LEU A 123 -4.50 14.90 -8.57
CA LEU A 123 -4.08 16.14 -9.24
C LEU A 123 -3.58 17.19 -8.24
N LEU A 124 -4.21 17.27 -7.07
CA LEU A 124 -3.92 18.29 -6.05
C LEU A 124 -2.84 17.85 -5.06
N ALA A 125 -2.72 16.56 -4.78
CA ALA A 125 -1.76 16.04 -3.80
C ALA A 125 -0.32 16.15 -4.34
N PRO A 126 0.58 16.88 -3.63
CA PRO A 126 1.97 17.03 -4.05
C PRO A 126 2.77 15.74 -3.87
N GLU A 127 2.55 15.06 -2.73
CA GLU A 127 3.25 13.81 -2.36
C GLU A 127 2.26 12.72 -1.98
N ASN A 128 2.70 11.46 -2.09
CA ASN A 128 1.92 10.27 -1.67
C ASN A 128 0.49 10.22 -2.25
N LYS A 129 0.37 10.58 -3.55
CA LYS A 129 -0.91 10.69 -4.26
C LYS A 129 -1.84 9.50 -4.05
N ALA A 130 -1.29 8.28 -4.13
CA ALA A 130 -2.06 7.06 -3.94
C ALA A 130 -2.69 6.95 -2.54
N LEU A 131 -1.95 7.35 -1.49
CA LEU A 131 -2.44 7.30 -0.11
C LEU A 131 -3.59 8.29 0.10
N TRP A 132 -3.41 9.54 -0.37
CA TRP A 132 -4.45 10.57 -0.27
C TRP A 132 -5.69 10.22 -1.09
N THR A 133 -5.51 9.70 -2.31
CA THR A 133 -6.62 9.26 -3.16
C THR A 133 -7.39 8.11 -2.51
N LEU A 134 -6.71 7.11 -1.97
CA LEU A 134 -7.35 5.99 -1.32
C LEU A 134 -8.09 6.41 -0.05
N GLY A 135 -7.48 7.27 0.77
CA GLY A 135 -8.10 7.80 1.99
C GLY A 135 -9.35 8.62 1.68
N SER A 136 -9.28 9.55 0.72
CA SER A 136 -10.43 10.37 0.31
C SER A 136 -11.54 9.53 -0.32
N PHE A 137 -11.20 8.51 -1.12
CA PHE A 137 -12.17 7.57 -1.67
C PHE A 137 -12.90 6.80 -0.57
N ALA A 138 -12.17 6.25 0.40
CA ALA A 138 -12.78 5.53 1.53
C ALA A 138 -13.72 6.42 2.34
N VAL A 139 -13.31 7.66 2.61
CA VAL A 139 -14.15 8.66 3.31
C VAL A 139 -15.39 9.00 2.49
N SER A 140 -15.24 9.29 1.18
CA SER A 140 -16.37 9.61 0.30
C SER A 140 -17.39 8.47 0.22
N LEU A 141 -16.91 7.23 0.11
CA LEU A 141 -17.76 6.05 0.06
C LEU A 141 -18.49 5.82 1.39
N THR A 142 -17.81 5.97 2.52
CA THR A 142 -18.43 5.84 3.84
C THR A 142 -19.46 6.94 4.07
N LEU A 143 -19.19 8.16 3.62
CA LEU A 143 -20.12 9.28 3.70
C LEU A 143 -21.37 9.03 2.85
N LEU A 144 -21.23 8.51 1.63
CA LEU A 144 -22.37 8.12 0.80
C LEU A 144 -23.24 7.08 1.49
N LEU A 145 -22.63 6.01 2.05
CA LEU A 145 -23.36 4.99 2.81
C LEU A 145 -24.12 5.60 4.01
N GLY A 146 -23.48 6.54 4.73
CA GLY A 146 -24.09 7.25 5.84
C GLY A 146 -25.32 8.07 5.42
N VAL A 147 -25.17 8.87 4.34
CA VAL A 147 -26.29 9.68 3.80
C VAL A 147 -27.44 8.77 3.37
N CYS A 148 -27.16 7.69 2.64
CA CYS A 148 -28.18 6.73 2.22
C CYS A 148 -28.90 6.10 3.42
N SER A 149 -28.16 5.73 4.47
CA SER A 149 -28.72 5.12 5.69
C SER A 149 -29.63 6.08 6.44
N VAL A 150 -29.20 7.33 6.61
CA VAL A 150 -30.01 8.37 7.29
C VAL A 150 -31.33 8.62 6.53
N LEU A 151 -31.26 8.71 5.20
CA LEU A 151 -32.44 8.97 4.38
C LEU A 151 -33.36 7.76 4.23
N SER A 152 -32.84 6.53 4.31
CA SER A 152 -33.64 5.30 4.31
C SER A 152 -34.19 4.95 5.70
N GLY A 153 -33.78 5.63 6.76
CA GLY A 153 -34.16 5.35 8.14
C GLY A 153 -33.65 4.01 8.68
N GLY A 154 -32.60 3.45 8.06
CA GLY A 154 -32.08 2.12 8.41
C GLY A 154 -30.79 2.16 9.22
N SER A 155 -30.60 1.18 10.09
CA SER A 155 -29.36 0.97 10.85
C SER A 155 -28.30 0.15 10.08
N TRP A 156 -28.56 -0.20 8.83
CA TRP A 156 -27.67 -1.03 7.99
C TRP A 156 -26.29 -0.41 7.75
N PHE A 157 -26.17 0.92 7.90
CA PHE A 157 -24.88 1.62 7.81
C PHE A 157 -23.82 1.00 8.72
N PHE A 158 -24.17 0.67 9.94
CA PHE A 158 -23.24 0.09 10.92
C PHE A 158 -22.72 -1.29 10.51
N ILE A 159 -23.40 -1.97 9.59
CA ILE A 159 -22.93 -3.24 9.00
C ILE A 159 -22.13 -2.96 7.73
N ALA A 160 -22.66 -2.12 6.83
CA ALA A 160 -22.09 -1.88 5.53
C ALA A 160 -20.76 -1.11 5.59
N ALA A 161 -20.64 -0.12 6.46
CA ALA A 161 -19.42 0.69 6.57
C ALA A 161 -18.20 -0.13 7.04
N PRO A 162 -18.24 -0.93 8.11
CA PRO A 162 -17.13 -1.82 8.47
C PRO A 162 -16.82 -2.86 7.40
N ALA A 163 -17.84 -3.41 6.72
CA ALA A 163 -17.63 -4.40 5.65
C ALA A 163 -16.87 -3.80 4.45
N VAL A 164 -17.25 -2.60 4.02
CA VAL A 164 -16.57 -1.88 2.94
C VAL A 164 -15.15 -1.48 3.35
N LEU A 165 -14.96 -0.95 4.56
CA LEU A 165 -13.64 -0.59 5.07
C LEU A 165 -12.74 -1.81 5.21
N PHE A 166 -13.27 -2.96 5.64
CA PHE A 166 -12.54 -4.22 5.67
C PHE A 166 -12.11 -4.64 4.26
N GLY A 167 -13.02 -4.63 3.28
CA GLY A 167 -12.69 -4.95 1.88
C GLY A 167 -11.62 -4.03 1.29
N LEU A 168 -11.72 -2.72 1.55
CA LEU A 168 -10.72 -1.73 1.12
C LEU A 168 -9.37 -1.94 1.83
N SER A 169 -9.38 -2.29 3.13
CA SER A 169 -8.17 -2.58 3.90
C SER A 169 -7.45 -3.78 3.33
N VAL A 170 -8.12 -4.90 3.14
CA VAL A 170 -7.53 -6.13 2.54
C VAL A 170 -6.91 -5.84 1.17
N ALA A 171 -7.60 -5.07 0.32
CA ALA A 171 -7.13 -4.76 -1.03
C ALA A 171 -5.96 -3.78 -1.05
N PHE A 172 -6.00 -2.72 -0.25
CA PHE A 172 -5.13 -1.55 -0.43
C PHE A 172 -4.21 -1.25 0.76
N ALA A 173 -4.49 -1.71 1.98
CA ALA A 173 -3.61 -1.46 3.12
C ALA A 173 -2.18 -1.97 2.93
N PRO A 174 -1.91 -3.13 2.26
CA PRO A 174 -0.54 -3.55 1.96
C PRO A 174 0.24 -2.57 1.09
N ALA A 175 -0.44 -1.83 0.21
CA ALA A 175 0.17 -0.77 -0.59
C ALA A 175 0.30 0.53 0.21
N ALA A 176 -0.73 0.91 0.97
CA ALA A 176 -0.77 2.14 1.76
C ALA A 176 0.34 2.20 2.84
N VAL A 177 0.65 1.09 3.51
CA VAL A 177 1.72 1.04 4.53
C VAL A 177 3.13 1.16 3.95
N ARG A 178 3.28 1.10 2.62
CA ARG A 178 4.56 1.35 1.92
C ARG A 178 4.78 2.82 1.61
N ALA A 179 3.75 3.65 1.66
CA ALA A 179 3.86 5.10 1.46
C ALA A 179 4.74 5.76 2.54
N LYS A 180 5.55 6.74 2.15
CA LYS A 180 6.59 7.34 3.01
C LYS A 180 6.11 7.74 4.42
N PRO A 181 4.98 8.46 4.63
CA PRO A 181 4.60 8.87 5.98
C PRO A 181 4.29 7.68 6.89
N VAL A 182 3.54 6.67 6.39
CA VAL A 182 3.15 5.47 7.15
C VAL A 182 4.34 4.54 7.33
N ALA A 183 5.16 4.40 6.29
CA ALA A 183 6.35 3.56 6.29
C ALA A 183 7.40 4.00 7.32
N ALA A 184 7.50 5.31 7.60
CA ALA A 184 8.42 5.86 8.59
C ALA A 184 8.01 5.50 10.03
N VAL A 185 6.71 5.53 10.31
CA VAL A 185 6.13 5.21 11.62
C VAL A 185 6.19 3.70 11.90
N LEU A 186 5.77 2.89 10.93
CA LEU A 186 5.62 1.44 11.12
C LEU A 186 6.92 0.66 10.99
N LYS A 187 7.99 1.22 10.41
CA LYS A 187 9.30 0.57 10.22
C LYS A 187 9.18 -0.90 9.78
N ASN A 188 9.56 -1.83 10.67
CA ASN A 188 9.53 -3.28 10.43
C ASN A 188 8.17 -3.94 10.70
N HIS A 189 7.20 -3.24 11.32
CA HIS A 189 5.92 -3.81 11.75
C HIS A 189 4.78 -3.61 10.74
N LYS A 190 5.09 -3.19 9.49
CA LYS A 190 4.10 -2.89 8.43
C LYS A 190 3.10 -4.02 8.21
N GLY A 191 3.57 -5.25 8.07
CA GLY A 191 2.69 -6.40 7.84
C GLY A 191 1.82 -6.74 9.05
N LEU A 192 2.37 -6.58 10.26
CA LEU A 192 1.63 -6.82 11.51
C LEU A 192 0.53 -5.76 11.69
N ALA A 193 0.81 -4.50 11.32
CA ALA A 193 -0.18 -3.42 11.40
C ALA A 193 -1.35 -3.66 10.44
N VAL A 194 -1.09 -4.12 9.20
CA VAL A 194 -2.15 -4.47 8.23
C VAL A 194 -2.99 -5.62 8.78
N MET A 195 -2.36 -6.70 9.25
CA MET A 195 -3.07 -7.86 9.80
C MET A 195 -3.92 -7.50 11.02
N ALA A 196 -3.41 -6.63 11.90
CA ALA A 196 -4.15 -6.16 13.06
C ALA A 196 -5.35 -5.28 12.66
N LEU A 197 -5.17 -4.40 11.67
CA LEU A 197 -6.23 -3.56 11.12
C LEU A 197 -7.35 -4.41 10.51
N ASP A 198 -6.98 -5.36 9.63
CA ASP A 198 -7.95 -6.24 8.97
C ASP A 198 -8.72 -7.10 10.00
N THR A 199 -8.01 -7.65 10.99
CA THR A 199 -8.64 -8.41 12.07
C THR A 199 -9.59 -7.53 12.90
N GLY A 200 -9.17 -6.30 13.23
CA GLY A 200 -10.00 -5.37 13.98
C GLY A 200 -11.28 -4.98 13.23
N LEU A 201 -11.17 -4.67 11.94
CA LEU A 201 -12.32 -4.34 11.08
C LEU A 201 -13.26 -5.54 10.90
N PHE A 202 -12.71 -6.75 10.75
CA PHE A 202 -13.50 -7.98 10.68
C PHE A 202 -14.29 -8.22 11.97
N LEU A 203 -13.64 -8.10 13.13
CA LEU A 203 -14.31 -8.26 14.43
C LEU A 203 -15.35 -7.16 14.68
N LEU A 204 -15.05 -5.93 14.29
CA LEU A 204 -16.01 -4.81 14.34
C LEU A 204 -17.25 -5.11 13.49
N MET A 205 -17.05 -5.63 12.26
CA MET A 205 -18.15 -6.01 11.38
C MET A 205 -19.03 -7.10 12.03
N MET A 206 -18.43 -8.14 12.61
CA MET A 206 -19.17 -9.20 13.31
C MET A 206 -19.96 -8.67 14.51
N LEU A 207 -19.35 -7.76 15.27
CA LEU A 207 -20.02 -7.11 16.40
C LEU A 207 -21.22 -6.27 15.93
N CYS A 208 -21.03 -5.47 14.90
CA CYS A 208 -22.10 -4.61 14.35
C CYS A 208 -23.27 -5.44 13.79
N ILE A 209 -23.00 -6.57 13.12
CA ILE A 209 -24.06 -7.48 12.65
C ILE A 209 -24.91 -7.98 13.82
N GLY A 210 -24.28 -8.42 14.90
CA GLY A 210 -24.99 -8.91 16.09
C GLY A 210 -25.81 -7.83 16.77
N LEU A 211 -25.24 -6.62 16.94
CA LEU A 211 -25.91 -5.50 17.61
C LEU A 211 -27.10 -4.96 16.80
N VAL A 212 -26.90 -4.73 15.49
CA VAL A 212 -27.93 -4.15 14.62
C VAL A 212 -29.14 -5.07 14.46
N ASN A 213 -28.89 -6.38 14.38
CA ASN A 213 -29.96 -7.36 14.23
C ASN A 213 -30.51 -7.88 15.58
N GLY A 214 -30.04 -7.37 16.70
CA GLY A 214 -30.48 -7.78 18.04
C GLY A 214 -30.19 -9.26 18.34
N LEU A 215 -29.12 -9.83 17.77
CA LEU A 215 -28.79 -11.24 17.90
C LEU A 215 -28.20 -11.52 19.28
N GLY A 216 -28.67 -12.57 19.94
CA GLY A 216 -28.23 -12.95 21.27
C GLY A 216 -26.90 -13.69 21.30
N ALA A 217 -26.55 -14.21 22.47
CA ALA A 217 -25.28 -14.93 22.73
C ALA A 217 -25.03 -16.10 21.78
N GLY A 218 -26.07 -16.76 21.29
CA GLY A 218 -25.96 -17.85 20.31
C GLY A 218 -25.30 -17.43 18.98
N TYR A 219 -25.60 -16.21 18.50
CA TYR A 219 -24.92 -15.67 17.31
C TYR A 219 -23.41 -15.51 17.56
N TYR A 220 -23.04 -14.87 18.67
CA TYR A 220 -21.62 -14.60 18.95
C TYR A 220 -20.82 -15.87 19.17
N SER A 221 -21.41 -16.89 19.79
CA SER A 221 -20.76 -18.20 19.96
C SER A 221 -20.55 -18.90 18.62
N LEU A 222 -21.53 -18.89 17.73
CA LEU A 222 -21.43 -19.45 16.39
C LEU A 222 -20.44 -18.66 15.53
N ALA A 223 -20.55 -17.34 15.53
CA ALA A 223 -19.63 -16.46 14.81
C ALA A 223 -18.18 -16.66 15.26
N ALA A 224 -17.94 -16.79 16.57
CA ALA A 224 -16.63 -17.11 17.11
C ALA A 224 -16.15 -18.51 16.69
N ALA A 225 -16.99 -19.53 16.76
CA ALA A 225 -16.66 -20.89 16.39
C ALA A 225 -16.19 -21.00 14.91
N ILE A 226 -16.80 -20.22 14.02
CA ILE A 226 -16.44 -20.19 12.59
C ILE A 226 -15.24 -19.29 12.34
N SER A 227 -15.21 -18.08 12.93
CA SER A 227 -14.19 -17.08 12.61
C SER A 227 -12.83 -17.34 13.27
N LEU A 228 -12.80 -17.89 14.50
CA LEU A 228 -11.53 -18.15 15.20
C LEU A 228 -10.59 -19.11 14.45
N PRO A 229 -11.03 -20.27 13.93
CA PRO A 229 -10.15 -21.13 13.13
C PRO A 229 -9.60 -20.41 11.87
N ILE A 230 -10.44 -19.61 11.19
CA ILE A 230 -10.04 -18.85 10.00
C ILE A 230 -8.99 -17.78 10.37
N LEU A 231 -9.23 -17.03 11.43
CA LEU A 231 -8.28 -16.05 11.93
C LEU A 231 -6.94 -16.70 12.35
N LEU A 232 -7.00 -17.80 13.08
CA LEU A 232 -5.80 -18.55 13.47
C LEU A 232 -5.03 -19.05 12.24
N TRP A 233 -5.73 -19.51 11.21
CA TRP A 233 -5.12 -19.93 9.96
C TRP A 233 -4.41 -18.77 9.25
N VAL A 234 -5.08 -17.63 9.05
CA VAL A 234 -4.52 -16.46 8.38
C VAL A 234 -3.33 -15.89 9.16
N TRP A 235 -3.45 -15.74 10.49
CA TRP A 235 -2.35 -15.30 11.35
C TRP A 235 -1.19 -16.28 11.37
N GLY A 236 -1.45 -17.57 11.43
CA GLY A 236 -0.43 -18.61 11.40
C GLY A 236 0.34 -18.61 10.07
N LEU A 237 -0.36 -18.52 8.94
CA LEU A 237 0.30 -18.38 7.62
C LEU A 237 1.18 -17.13 7.57
N PHE A 238 0.69 -16.01 8.07
CA PHE A 238 1.46 -14.78 8.15
C PHE A 238 2.74 -14.95 8.97
N LEU A 239 2.65 -15.58 10.15
CA LEU A 239 3.78 -15.85 11.04
C LEU A 239 4.79 -16.80 10.39
N ILE A 240 4.33 -17.87 9.75
CA ILE A 240 5.19 -18.84 9.05
C ILE A 240 5.96 -18.14 7.91
N VAL A 241 5.27 -17.38 7.08
CA VAL A 241 5.90 -16.73 5.92
C VAL A 241 6.92 -15.67 6.37
N ARG A 242 6.58 -14.88 7.39
CA ARG A 242 7.37 -13.72 7.79
C ARG A 242 8.48 -14.03 8.79
N TYR A 243 8.20 -14.81 9.81
CA TYR A 243 9.11 -14.99 10.96
C TYR A 243 9.86 -16.31 10.96
N LEU A 244 9.36 -17.35 10.29
CA LEU A 244 10.06 -18.63 10.24
C LEU A 244 11.33 -18.50 9.38
N LYS A 245 12.50 -18.65 10.00
CA LYS A 245 13.81 -18.64 9.33
C LYS A 245 14.11 -20.04 8.79
N ALA A 246 13.45 -20.44 7.70
CA ALA A 246 13.58 -21.75 7.09
C ALA A 246 13.64 -21.66 5.56
N SER A 247 14.03 -22.77 4.91
CA SER A 247 14.00 -22.86 3.44
C SER A 247 12.56 -22.71 2.92
N ARG A 248 12.41 -22.29 1.65
CA ARG A 248 11.08 -22.14 1.04
C ARG A 248 10.23 -23.40 1.15
N LEU A 249 10.83 -24.57 0.89
CA LEU A 249 10.16 -25.88 0.99
C LEU A 249 9.70 -26.19 2.41
N LEU A 250 10.49 -25.83 3.43
CA LEU A 250 10.09 -26.06 4.82
C LEU A 250 8.98 -25.11 5.27
N LYS A 251 8.97 -23.86 4.75
CA LYS A 251 7.86 -22.92 4.97
C LYS A 251 6.55 -23.42 4.36
N THR A 252 6.60 -23.93 3.12
CA THR A 252 5.42 -24.53 2.46
C THR A 252 4.93 -25.76 3.18
N ALA A 253 5.84 -26.63 3.67
CA ALA A 253 5.49 -27.78 4.48
C ALA A 253 4.77 -27.38 5.77
N ALA A 254 5.29 -26.39 6.50
CA ALA A 254 4.67 -25.87 7.71
C ALA A 254 3.29 -25.23 7.46
N ALA A 255 3.16 -24.47 6.37
CA ALA A 255 1.90 -23.85 5.96
C ALA A 255 0.83 -24.90 5.61
N LEU A 256 1.20 -25.92 4.83
CA LEU A 256 0.31 -27.02 4.47
C LEU A 256 -0.07 -27.87 5.69
N GLY A 257 0.89 -28.17 6.58
CA GLY A 257 0.62 -28.88 7.82
C GLY A 257 -0.39 -28.15 8.70
N MET A 258 -0.21 -26.83 8.87
CA MET A 258 -1.16 -26.01 9.61
C MET A 258 -2.53 -25.95 8.93
N THR A 259 -2.58 -25.84 7.60
CA THR A 259 -3.84 -25.88 6.84
C THR A 259 -4.58 -27.20 7.08
N GLY A 260 -3.87 -28.33 7.06
CA GLY A 260 -4.45 -29.65 7.37
C GLY A 260 -5.06 -29.72 8.78
N ILE A 261 -4.36 -29.21 9.78
CA ILE A 261 -4.85 -29.17 11.17
C ILE A 261 -6.12 -28.29 11.26
N ILE A 262 -6.12 -27.10 10.70
CA ILE A 262 -7.27 -26.19 10.73
C ILE A 262 -8.48 -26.80 10.00
N MET A 263 -8.26 -27.43 8.84
CA MET A 263 -9.33 -28.12 8.10
C MET A 263 -9.94 -29.27 8.91
N THR A 264 -9.12 -30.01 9.66
CA THR A 264 -9.62 -31.06 10.58
C THR A 264 -10.49 -30.44 11.69
N VAL A 265 -10.04 -29.33 12.29
CA VAL A 265 -10.80 -28.64 13.33
C VAL A 265 -12.12 -28.08 12.76
N CYS A 266 -12.08 -27.45 11.59
CA CYS A 266 -13.30 -26.98 10.90
C CYS A 266 -14.25 -28.14 10.61
N GLY A 267 -13.74 -29.26 10.09
CA GLY A 267 -14.54 -30.46 9.85
C GLY A 267 -15.24 -30.97 11.12
N ALA A 268 -14.53 -31.00 12.25
CA ALA A 268 -15.11 -31.40 13.53
C ALA A 268 -16.19 -30.46 14.03
N LEU A 269 -15.98 -29.14 13.88
CA LEU A 269 -16.97 -28.13 14.27
C LEU A 269 -18.23 -28.19 13.40
N PHE A 270 -18.10 -28.41 12.10
CA PHE A 270 -19.24 -28.53 11.20
C PHE A 270 -19.98 -29.87 11.32
N HIS A 271 -19.32 -30.96 11.73
CA HIS A 271 -19.99 -32.25 12.01
C HIS A 271 -20.96 -32.16 13.21
N ILE A 272 -20.69 -31.28 14.15
CA ILE A 272 -21.61 -31.02 15.29
C ILE A 272 -22.90 -30.35 14.84
N GLY A 273 -22.94 -29.74 13.61
CA GLY A 273 -24.03 -28.94 13.08
C GLY A 273 -24.80 -29.55 11.90
N ASP A 274 -24.78 -30.87 11.65
CA ASP A 274 -25.50 -31.53 10.53
C ASP A 274 -25.30 -30.98 9.11
N TYR A 275 -24.24 -30.21 8.86
CA TYR A 275 -23.90 -29.67 7.55
C TYR A 275 -22.86 -30.57 6.84
N SER A 276 -23.22 -31.79 6.48
CA SER A 276 -22.32 -32.66 5.74
C SER A 276 -22.53 -32.59 4.24
N SER A 277 -21.65 -31.87 3.51
CA SER A 277 -21.41 -32.14 2.11
C SER A 277 -20.55 -33.41 1.99
N LEU A 278 -21.17 -34.56 1.93
CA LEU A 278 -20.49 -35.86 1.88
C LEU A 278 -20.10 -36.19 0.44
N LEU A 279 -18.82 -36.42 0.23
CA LEU A 279 -18.31 -37.03 -1.00
C LEU A 279 -18.36 -38.54 -0.80
N TYR A 280 -19.13 -39.26 -1.61
CA TYR A 280 -19.24 -40.72 -1.57
C TYR A 280 -18.23 -41.35 -2.53
N ILE A 281 -17.34 -42.18 -2.00
CA ILE A 281 -16.48 -43.08 -2.81
C ILE A 281 -16.91 -44.48 -2.56
N GLU A 282 -17.43 -45.16 -3.60
CA GLU A 282 -17.85 -46.55 -3.54
C GLU A 282 -16.69 -47.43 -4.04
N THR A 283 -16.02 -48.12 -3.13
CA THR A 283 -14.99 -49.10 -3.46
C THR A 283 -15.29 -50.44 -2.78
N MET A 284 -15.27 -51.52 -3.52
CA MET A 284 -15.46 -52.90 -3.03
C MET A 284 -16.74 -53.13 -2.20
N GLY A 285 -17.87 -52.48 -2.61
CA GLY A 285 -19.15 -52.64 -1.94
C GLY A 285 -19.26 -52.00 -0.56
N ARG A 286 -18.28 -51.16 -0.16
CA ARG A 286 -18.35 -50.33 1.05
C ARG A 286 -18.44 -48.87 0.65
N ARG A 287 -19.40 -48.16 1.21
CA ARG A 287 -19.50 -46.69 1.08
C ARG A 287 -18.58 -46.03 2.10
N PHE A 288 -17.59 -45.34 1.63
CA PHE A 288 -16.76 -44.48 2.46
C PHE A 288 -17.26 -43.04 2.34
N GLU A 289 -17.75 -42.50 3.42
CA GLU A 289 -18.22 -41.13 3.52
C GLU A 289 -17.06 -40.26 4.00
N PHE A 290 -16.54 -39.39 3.12
CA PHE A 290 -15.53 -38.42 3.49
C PHE A 290 -16.13 -37.02 3.42
N SER A 291 -16.02 -36.25 4.49
CA SER A 291 -16.31 -34.81 4.40
C SER A 291 -15.25 -34.13 3.50
N SER A 292 -15.65 -33.12 2.73
CA SER A 292 -14.72 -32.31 1.91
C SER A 292 -13.57 -31.73 2.73
N PHE A 293 -13.83 -31.39 3.99
CA PHE A 293 -12.80 -30.95 4.94
C PHE A 293 -11.78 -32.03 5.27
N THR A 294 -12.22 -33.26 5.45
CA THR A 294 -11.31 -34.42 5.74
C THR A 294 -10.41 -34.70 4.54
N LEU A 295 -10.97 -34.64 3.33
CA LEU A 295 -10.19 -34.86 2.11
C LEU A 295 -9.14 -33.76 1.92
N MET A 296 -9.51 -32.47 2.10
CA MET A 296 -8.59 -31.33 2.05
C MET A 296 -7.52 -31.41 3.15
N ALA A 297 -7.89 -31.85 4.36
CA ALA A 297 -6.95 -32.03 5.45
C ALA A 297 -5.91 -33.12 5.12
N VAL A 298 -6.34 -34.27 4.66
CA VAL A 298 -5.44 -35.39 4.30
C VAL A 298 -4.52 -35.02 3.14
N THR A 299 -5.06 -34.42 2.08
CA THR A 299 -4.24 -34.00 0.93
C THR A 299 -3.22 -32.94 1.30
N SER A 300 -3.57 -31.94 2.10
CA SER A 300 -2.64 -30.91 2.55
C SER A 300 -1.56 -31.46 3.48
N LEU A 301 -1.87 -32.41 4.35
CA LEU A 301 -0.90 -33.09 5.23
C LEU A 301 0.08 -33.96 4.43
N ILE A 302 -0.40 -34.75 3.45
CA ILE A 302 0.46 -35.57 2.58
C ILE A 302 1.42 -34.69 1.77
N VAL A 303 0.91 -33.67 1.08
CA VAL A 303 1.75 -32.76 0.28
C VAL A 303 2.73 -31.99 1.19
N GLY A 304 2.28 -31.57 2.37
CA GLY A 304 3.12 -30.93 3.38
C GLY A 304 4.27 -31.84 3.85
N ALA A 305 3.98 -33.12 4.12
CA ALA A 305 4.99 -34.11 4.51
C ALA A 305 6.02 -34.33 3.39
N VAL A 306 5.58 -34.49 2.15
CA VAL A 306 6.48 -34.63 0.98
C VAL A 306 7.38 -33.38 0.82
N CYS A 307 6.81 -32.18 0.87
CA CYS A 307 7.58 -30.93 0.81
C CYS A 307 8.59 -30.81 1.98
N GLY A 308 8.20 -31.25 3.16
CA GLY A 308 9.05 -31.28 4.35
C GLY A 308 10.23 -32.23 4.20
N LEU A 309 10.01 -33.44 3.71
CA LEU A 309 11.06 -34.43 3.44
C LEU A 309 12.06 -33.91 2.38
N ILE A 310 11.57 -33.40 1.25
CA ILE A 310 12.43 -32.83 0.19
C ILE A 310 13.23 -31.65 0.75
N GLY A 311 12.58 -30.78 1.54
CA GLY A 311 13.22 -29.63 2.17
C GLY A 311 14.33 -30.02 3.15
N ALA A 312 14.10 -31.06 3.96
CA ALA A 312 15.08 -31.58 4.91
C ALA A 312 16.29 -32.24 4.18
N LEU A 313 16.02 -33.03 3.14
CA LEU A 313 17.07 -33.69 2.34
C LEU A 313 17.96 -32.66 1.61
N THR A 314 17.35 -31.62 1.01
CA THR A 314 18.08 -30.54 0.36
C THR A 314 18.91 -29.71 1.33
N ALA A 315 18.39 -29.46 2.53
CA ALA A 315 19.13 -28.76 3.59
C ALA A 315 20.34 -29.57 4.09
N LYS A 316 20.18 -30.90 4.24
CA LYS A 316 21.26 -31.82 4.65
C LYS A 316 22.38 -31.86 3.59
N ASN A 317 22.02 -31.87 2.31
CA ASN A 317 23.03 -31.87 1.22
C ASN A 317 23.79 -30.55 1.11
N ARG A 318 23.17 -29.41 1.44
CA ARG A 318 23.85 -28.10 1.47
C ARG A 318 24.82 -27.93 2.65
N ARG A 319 24.62 -28.66 3.74
CA ARG A 319 25.54 -28.66 4.91
C ARG A 319 26.75 -29.58 4.70
N LYS A 320 26.72 -30.49 3.72
CA LYS A 320 27.82 -31.39 3.41
C LYS A 320 28.75 -30.87 2.29
N LYS A 321 28.37 -29.80 1.62
CA LYS A 321 29.20 -29.00 0.70
C LYS A 321 29.72 -27.74 1.38
#